data_8d1c07522af471dc8ee4ac2e223d6142
#
_entry.id   8d1c07522af471dc8ee4ac2e223d6142
#
_cell.length_a   1.000
_cell.length_b   1.000
_cell.length_c   1.000
_cell.angle_alpha   90.00
_cell.angle_beta   90.00
_cell.angle_gamma   90.00
#
_symmetry.space_group_name_H-M   'P 1'
#
loop_
_entity.id
_entity.type
_entity.pdbx_description
1 polymer ?
#
loop_
_entity_poly.entity_id
_entity_poly.type
_entity_poly.pdbx_seq_one_letter_code
_entity_poly.pdbx_strand_id
1 'polypeptide(L)'
;MPAKKNTSWEKPVIEVTPQMRAKAKINLAKVRSGKRAAVLPRYEWAHEKLRIDGKAFSLDSYPCLVDVYKDESPNIVAMKAAQRGLSQWALADTLWTLDVGAEYYFKGEKIGLNVGYLFPTQQALIDFSKERISGLVRESPYLQTIFADGYDDVTFKQVRESYLYLRGAFSAAAIKSFPADKLALDEYDEMDPAQVALARRRLNASMLAHEINLSTPTLPEHGIHLAYQESDRQTYETWCAHCKEYSHLDFFETVTANLAPYSEWKEWERRRIESSEFWIACPKCKQSVDKMDRGQWVAQNPGAFVRGYHIPWWPFKHVKLLDLALKATSRVPHEREEFFRSDLGIPYEVVGSRITPDMVMALALYPPSRTSWRSTTMGVDVGERLHFRISSLADDGRRYVRRMSFVKSWAELADLMDFYNVRSCVIDANPDTISSRAFSDRFSGRCHLAYYPDSKSMGVDLYQLPAQAKTEDFFARHNEDDFGRRRDTVKINRTYAMDLVYETVAAKREGWPVEVTNDPDVRKQMCAPQRVVELVGNNDRAAWTHPSEDHYFHTCVYDIIAGRLPYTRMAGVTQLALGKTKGWNPPGIVPQRRGGGRIR
;
A
#
# COMPACT_ATOMS: atom_id res chain seq x y z
N MET A 1 -3.40 34.41 30.86
CA MET A 1 -3.55 32.97 30.61
C MET A 1 -3.73 32.75 29.12
N PRO A 2 -2.77 32.21 28.38
CA PRO A 2 -2.94 31.90 26.97
C PRO A 2 -3.43 30.46 26.81
N ALA A 3 -4.40 30.29 25.90
CA ALA A 3 -5.04 29.03 25.57
C ALA A 3 -4.05 28.03 24.97
N LYS A 4 -4.06 26.81 25.49
CA LYS A 4 -3.36 25.66 24.94
C LYS A 4 -3.95 25.32 23.57
N LYS A 5 -3.17 25.43 22.50
CA LYS A 5 -3.47 24.83 21.21
C LYS A 5 -3.22 23.33 21.31
N ASN A 6 -4.30 22.55 21.38
CA ASN A 6 -4.27 21.11 21.16
C ASN A 6 -4.01 20.87 19.66
N THR A 7 -2.83 20.41 19.31
CA THR A 7 -2.51 19.85 18.00
C THR A 7 -2.45 18.33 18.12
N SER A 8 -3.63 17.71 18.31
CA SER A 8 -3.79 16.30 18.00
C SER A 8 -4.22 16.21 16.53
N TRP A 9 -3.39 15.70 15.67
CA TRP A 9 -3.77 15.23 14.34
C TRP A 9 -4.58 13.94 14.54
N GLU A 10 -5.86 14.11 14.86
CA GLU A 10 -6.81 13.02 14.76
C GLU A 10 -6.92 12.62 13.28
N LYS A 11 -6.89 11.30 13.04
CA LYS A 11 -7.20 10.70 11.74
C LYS A 11 -8.39 11.45 11.14
N PRO A 12 -8.44 11.70 9.81
CA PRO A 12 -9.66 12.20 9.20
C PRO A 12 -10.73 11.10 9.27
N VAL A 13 -11.32 10.95 10.41
CA VAL A 13 -12.61 10.30 10.54
C VAL A 13 -13.53 11.14 9.65
N ILE A 14 -14.10 10.54 8.60
CA ILE A 14 -15.18 11.16 7.86
C ILE A 14 -16.28 11.38 8.90
N GLU A 15 -16.32 12.56 9.50
CA GLU A 15 -17.42 12.93 10.36
C GLU A 15 -18.69 12.95 9.51
N VAL A 16 -19.42 11.85 9.59
CA VAL A 16 -20.71 11.72 8.94
C VAL A 16 -21.64 12.68 9.65
N THR A 17 -21.76 13.87 9.08
CA THR A 17 -22.58 14.93 9.66
C THR A 17 -24.03 14.45 9.81
N PRO A 18 -24.77 14.94 10.83
CA PRO A 18 -26.18 14.63 10.98
C PRO A 18 -27.00 14.93 9.69
N GLN A 19 -26.56 15.90 8.89
CA GLN A 19 -27.13 16.21 7.59
C GLN A 19 -26.88 15.12 6.53
N MET A 20 -25.69 14.50 6.50
CA MET A 20 -25.41 13.35 5.64
C MET A 20 -26.24 12.13 6.03
N ARG A 21 -26.39 11.86 7.34
CA ARG A 21 -27.26 10.79 7.85
C ARG A 21 -28.75 11.05 7.55
N ALA A 22 -29.19 12.28 7.66
CA ALA A 22 -30.57 12.68 7.33
C ALA A 22 -30.83 12.55 5.83
N LYS A 23 -29.89 13.00 4.96
CA LYS A 23 -29.99 12.84 3.50
C LYS A 23 -30.00 11.36 3.09
N ALA A 24 -29.14 10.52 3.66
CA ALA A 24 -29.13 9.08 3.39
C ALA A 24 -30.44 8.41 3.83
N LYS A 25 -30.97 8.75 5.01
CA LYS A 25 -32.27 8.22 5.48
C LYS A 25 -33.44 8.69 4.60
N ILE A 26 -33.44 9.94 4.14
CA ILE A 26 -34.46 10.48 3.24
C ILE A 26 -34.40 9.75 1.89
N ASN A 27 -33.21 9.48 1.35
CA ASN A 27 -33.05 8.73 0.11
C ASN A 27 -33.51 7.27 0.28
N LEU A 28 -33.13 6.59 1.37
CA LEU A 28 -33.60 5.23 1.67
C LEU A 28 -35.14 5.17 1.87
N ALA A 29 -35.72 6.16 2.53
CA ALA A 29 -37.18 6.22 2.74
C ALA A 29 -37.94 6.47 1.43
N LYS A 30 -37.40 7.33 0.53
CA LYS A 30 -37.95 7.55 -0.81
C LYS A 30 -37.90 6.32 -1.69
N VAL A 31 -36.84 5.53 -1.59
CA VAL A 31 -36.67 4.23 -2.27
C VAL A 31 -37.69 3.21 -1.77
N ARG A 32 -38.03 3.21 -0.49
CA ARG A 32 -39.01 2.26 0.12
C ARG A 32 -40.49 2.61 -0.12
N SER A 33 -40.82 3.81 -0.61
CA SER A 33 -42.22 4.28 -0.72
C SER A 33 -43.02 3.76 -1.94
N GLY A 34 -42.52 2.81 -2.71
CA GLY A 34 -43.31 1.99 -3.64
C GLY A 34 -43.91 2.67 -4.90
N LYS A 35 -43.67 3.96 -5.13
CA LYS A 35 -44.11 4.68 -6.35
C LYS A 35 -42.88 5.02 -7.21
N ARG A 36 -42.26 3.97 -7.78
CA ARG A 36 -41.16 4.12 -8.73
C ARG A 36 -41.74 4.19 -10.15
N ALA A 37 -41.24 5.11 -10.98
CA ALA A 37 -41.34 5.00 -12.41
C ALA A 37 -40.79 3.64 -12.88
N ALA A 38 -41.18 3.18 -14.06
CA ALA A 38 -40.79 1.88 -14.61
C ALA A 38 -39.30 1.80 -15.01
N VAL A 39 -38.41 2.37 -14.19
CA VAL A 39 -36.97 2.34 -14.38
C VAL A 39 -36.42 1.05 -13.81
N LEU A 40 -35.65 0.31 -14.61
CA LEU A 40 -35.07 -0.95 -14.17
C LEU A 40 -34.02 -0.71 -13.08
N PRO A 41 -34.08 -1.43 -11.95
CA PRO A 41 -32.97 -1.48 -10.99
C PRO A 41 -31.68 -1.96 -11.65
N ARG A 42 -30.54 -1.67 -11.02
CA ARG A 42 -29.19 -1.88 -11.60
C ARG A 42 -28.94 -3.30 -12.12
N TYR A 43 -29.30 -4.31 -11.33
CA TYR A 43 -29.08 -5.71 -11.71
C TYR A 43 -29.90 -6.09 -12.94
N GLU A 44 -31.20 -5.77 -12.93
CA GLU A 44 -32.14 -6.07 -14.02
C GLU A 44 -31.77 -5.29 -15.28
N TRP A 45 -31.33 -4.03 -15.14
CA TRP A 45 -30.82 -3.21 -16.24
C TRP A 45 -29.58 -3.86 -16.88
N ALA A 46 -28.59 -4.27 -16.05
CA ALA A 46 -27.37 -4.91 -16.54
C ALA A 46 -27.71 -6.20 -17.30
N HIS A 47 -28.58 -7.03 -16.73
CA HIS A 47 -29.02 -8.30 -17.33
C HIS A 47 -29.72 -8.10 -18.68
N GLU A 48 -30.58 -7.10 -18.78
CA GLU A 48 -31.37 -6.81 -19.98
C GLU A 48 -30.54 -6.11 -21.07
N LYS A 49 -29.74 -5.09 -20.67
CA LYS A 49 -29.12 -4.15 -21.61
C LYS A 49 -27.71 -4.51 -22.04
N LEU A 50 -26.94 -5.20 -21.19
CA LEU A 50 -25.54 -5.51 -21.49
C LEU A 50 -25.38 -6.82 -22.25
N ARG A 51 -24.34 -6.84 -23.10
CA ARG A 51 -23.85 -8.03 -23.80
C ARG A 51 -22.35 -8.14 -23.59
N ILE A 52 -21.87 -9.33 -23.22
CA ILE A 52 -20.46 -9.63 -23.02
C ILE A 52 -20.15 -10.89 -23.84
N ASP A 53 -19.10 -10.83 -24.66
CA ASP A 53 -18.74 -11.90 -25.60
C ASP A 53 -19.93 -12.34 -26.47
N GLY A 54 -20.72 -11.35 -26.93
CA GLY A 54 -21.91 -11.57 -27.76
C GLY A 54 -23.10 -12.23 -27.05
N LYS A 55 -23.01 -12.51 -25.76
CA LYS A 55 -24.07 -13.15 -24.94
C LYS A 55 -24.73 -12.13 -24.03
N ALA A 56 -25.98 -12.43 -23.62
CA ALA A 56 -26.63 -11.66 -22.56
C ALA A 56 -25.78 -11.71 -21.27
N PHE A 57 -25.69 -10.58 -20.58
CA PHE A 57 -25.01 -10.52 -19.29
C PHE A 57 -25.63 -11.53 -18.30
N SER A 58 -24.79 -12.31 -17.61
CA SER A 58 -25.20 -13.27 -16.59
C SER A 58 -24.18 -13.35 -15.48
N LEU A 59 -24.64 -13.56 -14.25
CA LEU A 59 -23.83 -13.82 -13.06
C LEU A 59 -23.81 -15.29 -12.64
N ASP A 60 -24.20 -16.23 -13.49
CA ASP A 60 -24.23 -17.68 -13.17
C ASP A 60 -22.87 -18.25 -12.78
N SER A 61 -21.78 -17.61 -13.23
CA SER A 61 -20.42 -17.95 -12.84
C SER A 61 -19.89 -17.13 -11.65
N TYR A 62 -20.70 -16.21 -11.11
CA TYR A 62 -20.36 -15.23 -10.10
C TYR A 62 -21.49 -15.05 -9.07
N PRO A 63 -22.01 -16.12 -8.43
CA PRO A 63 -23.24 -16.04 -7.62
C PRO A 63 -23.17 -15.07 -6.47
N CYS A 64 -21.99 -14.87 -5.86
CA CYS A 64 -21.82 -13.89 -4.78
C CYS A 64 -21.99 -12.43 -5.23
N LEU A 65 -21.90 -12.12 -6.52
CA LEU A 65 -22.04 -10.76 -7.01
C LEU A 65 -23.51 -10.33 -7.24
N VAL A 66 -24.46 -11.25 -7.23
CA VAL A 66 -25.88 -10.92 -7.46
C VAL A 66 -26.38 -9.86 -6.46
N ASP A 67 -26.08 -10.05 -5.19
CA ASP A 67 -26.50 -9.11 -4.14
C ASP A 67 -25.68 -7.81 -4.19
N VAL A 68 -24.41 -7.88 -4.60
CA VAL A 68 -23.57 -6.70 -4.82
C VAL A 68 -24.13 -5.81 -5.94
N TYR A 69 -24.63 -6.41 -7.03
CA TYR A 69 -25.31 -5.67 -8.10
C TYR A 69 -26.66 -5.07 -7.65
N LYS A 70 -27.32 -5.67 -6.66
CA LYS A 70 -28.58 -5.18 -6.10
C LYS A 70 -28.41 -4.17 -4.97
N ASP A 71 -27.20 -4.02 -4.44
CA ASP A 71 -26.93 -3.10 -3.31
C ASP A 71 -27.04 -1.64 -3.74
N GLU A 72 -27.89 -0.88 -3.08
CA GLU A 72 -28.13 0.54 -3.31
C GLU A 72 -27.45 1.44 -2.28
N SER A 73 -26.50 0.90 -1.51
CA SER A 73 -25.76 1.68 -0.53
C SER A 73 -24.98 2.82 -1.19
N PRO A 74 -25.00 4.03 -0.62
CA PRO A 74 -24.33 5.18 -1.23
C PRO A 74 -22.80 5.06 -1.22
N ASN A 75 -22.24 4.36 -0.24
CA ASN A 75 -20.81 4.17 -0.09
C ASN A 75 -20.49 2.68 -0.01
N ILE A 76 -19.78 2.17 -1.01
CA ILE A 76 -19.43 0.77 -1.11
C ILE A 76 -17.91 0.62 -1.20
N VAL A 77 -17.36 -0.26 -0.38
CA VAL A 77 -15.97 -0.72 -0.40
C VAL A 77 -15.96 -2.18 -0.80
N ALA A 78 -15.22 -2.54 -1.84
CA ALA A 78 -15.09 -3.91 -2.32
C ALA A 78 -13.62 -4.36 -2.34
N MET A 79 -13.19 -5.03 -1.29
CA MET A 79 -11.91 -5.71 -1.21
C MET A 79 -12.02 -7.04 -1.95
N LYS A 80 -11.16 -7.27 -2.94
CA LYS A 80 -11.31 -8.37 -3.89
C LYS A 80 -10.00 -9.07 -4.22
N ALA A 81 -10.08 -10.34 -4.58
CA ALA A 81 -9.05 -10.99 -5.38
C ALA A 81 -9.08 -10.51 -6.85
N ALA A 82 -8.04 -10.78 -7.60
CA ALA A 82 -7.97 -10.44 -9.03
C ALA A 82 -9.03 -11.23 -9.83
N GLN A 83 -9.50 -10.65 -10.93
CA GLN A 83 -10.43 -11.27 -11.89
C GLN A 83 -11.76 -11.77 -11.29
N ARG A 84 -12.30 -11.09 -10.29
CA ARG A 84 -13.58 -11.42 -9.64
C ARG A 84 -14.78 -10.64 -10.20
N GLY A 85 -14.63 -9.95 -11.32
CA GLY A 85 -15.73 -9.26 -12.01
C GLY A 85 -16.11 -7.89 -11.43
N LEU A 86 -15.37 -7.36 -10.45
CA LEU A 86 -15.73 -6.12 -9.75
C LEU A 86 -15.57 -4.86 -10.61
N SER A 87 -14.53 -4.77 -11.44
CA SER A 87 -14.41 -3.63 -12.38
C SER A 87 -15.55 -3.64 -13.41
N GLN A 88 -16.06 -4.86 -13.78
CA GLN A 88 -17.25 -4.96 -14.62
C GLN A 88 -18.52 -4.51 -13.89
N TRP A 89 -18.63 -4.85 -12.60
CA TRP A 89 -19.71 -4.35 -11.74
C TRP A 89 -19.68 -2.83 -11.63
N ALA A 90 -18.53 -2.24 -11.31
CA ALA A 90 -18.38 -0.79 -11.19
C ALA A 90 -18.67 -0.07 -12.51
N LEU A 91 -18.28 -0.67 -13.66
CA LEU A 91 -18.63 -0.16 -14.97
C LEU A 91 -20.13 -0.23 -15.24
N ALA A 92 -20.77 -1.37 -14.96
CA ALA A 92 -22.22 -1.54 -15.15
C ALA A 92 -23.01 -0.55 -14.26
N ASP A 93 -22.58 -0.38 -13.02
CA ASP A 93 -23.14 0.62 -12.09
C ASP A 93 -22.95 2.07 -12.57
N THR A 94 -21.78 2.39 -13.11
CA THR A 94 -21.49 3.68 -13.72
C THR A 94 -22.41 3.94 -14.91
N LEU A 95 -22.52 3.00 -15.85
CA LEU A 95 -23.36 3.15 -17.03
C LEU A 95 -24.85 3.22 -16.69
N TRP A 96 -25.31 2.43 -15.73
CA TRP A 96 -26.66 2.52 -15.20
C TRP A 96 -26.95 3.90 -14.58
N THR A 97 -25.98 4.41 -13.80
CA THR A 97 -26.10 5.75 -13.18
C THR A 97 -26.21 6.85 -14.24
N LEU A 98 -25.43 6.77 -15.31
CA LEU A 98 -25.43 7.73 -16.42
C LEU A 98 -26.70 7.64 -17.29
N ASP A 99 -27.25 6.45 -17.50
CA ASP A 99 -28.43 6.22 -18.33
C ASP A 99 -29.73 6.59 -17.61
N VAL A 100 -29.95 6.02 -16.44
CA VAL A 100 -31.26 6.08 -15.74
C VAL A 100 -31.16 6.51 -14.27
N GLY A 101 -29.96 6.77 -13.76
CA GLY A 101 -29.75 7.08 -12.35
C GLY A 101 -30.51 8.34 -11.89
N ALA A 102 -30.55 9.37 -12.71
CA ALA A 102 -31.29 10.60 -12.37
C ALA A 102 -32.78 10.33 -12.24
N GLU A 103 -33.39 9.62 -13.18
CA GLU A 103 -34.78 9.22 -13.13
C GLU A 103 -35.08 8.31 -11.95
N TYR A 104 -34.17 7.40 -11.63
CA TYR A 104 -34.28 6.47 -10.50
C TYR A 104 -34.24 7.18 -9.15
N TYR A 105 -33.25 8.07 -8.93
CA TYR A 105 -33.06 8.74 -7.64
C TYR A 105 -33.94 9.98 -7.45
N PHE A 106 -34.24 10.73 -8.52
CA PHE A 106 -34.90 12.04 -8.46
C PHE A 106 -36.32 12.09 -9.09
N LYS A 107 -36.92 10.94 -9.35
CA LYS A 107 -38.34 10.81 -9.79
C LYS A 107 -38.67 11.56 -11.09
N GLY A 108 -37.96 11.26 -12.17
CA GLY A 108 -38.34 11.73 -13.51
C GLY A 108 -37.91 13.16 -13.87
N GLU A 109 -37.09 13.80 -13.05
CA GLU A 109 -36.33 14.96 -13.50
C GLU A 109 -35.26 14.55 -14.48
N LYS A 110 -35.26 15.14 -15.68
CA LYS A 110 -34.19 14.95 -16.68
C LYS A 110 -32.94 15.75 -16.30
N ILE A 111 -32.27 15.36 -15.21
CA ILE A 111 -31.04 15.97 -14.73
C ILE A 111 -29.91 15.04 -15.13
N GLY A 112 -28.91 15.54 -15.86
CA GLY A 112 -27.68 14.80 -16.13
C GLY A 112 -26.87 14.58 -14.85
N LEU A 113 -26.33 13.38 -14.66
CA LEU A 113 -25.42 13.06 -13.56
C LEU A 113 -23.98 13.03 -14.04
N ASN A 114 -23.07 13.46 -13.17
CA ASN A 114 -21.65 13.45 -13.43
C ASN A 114 -20.99 12.31 -12.65
N VAL A 115 -20.37 11.38 -13.36
CA VAL A 115 -19.62 10.29 -12.72
C VAL A 115 -18.12 10.46 -12.97
N GLY A 116 -17.34 10.52 -11.90
CA GLY A 116 -15.89 10.44 -11.96
C GLY A 116 -15.44 8.99 -11.78
N TYR A 117 -14.75 8.42 -12.76
CA TYR A 117 -14.12 7.10 -12.66
C TYR A 117 -12.60 7.28 -12.63
N LEU A 118 -11.97 6.91 -11.55
CA LEU A 118 -10.57 7.20 -11.27
C LEU A 118 -9.70 5.94 -11.35
N PHE A 119 -8.48 6.14 -11.86
CA PHE A 119 -7.46 5.11 -12.01
C PHE A 119 -6.13 5.56 -11.42
N PRO A 120 -5.26 4.65 -10.96
CA PRO A 120 -3.95 5.03 -10.42
C PRO A 120 -3.01 5.59 -11.50
N THR A 121 -3.12 5.11 -12.75
CA THR A 121 -2.22 5.50 -13.85
C THR A 121 -2.96 5.94 -15.11
N GLN A 122 -2.27 6.72 -15.96
CA GLN A 122 -2.80 7.12 -17.26
C GLN A 122 -3.01 5.92 -18.20
N GLN A 123 -2.13 4.93 -18.14
CA GLN A 123 -2.23 3.75 -18.99
C GLN A 123 -3.48 2.93 -18.63
N ALA A 124 -3.71 2.66 -17.32
CA ALA A 124 -4.90 1.95 -16.87
C ALA A 124 -6.21 2.64 -17.32
N LEU A 125 -6.25 3.98 -17.25
CA LEU A 125 -7.38 4.78 -17.77
C LEU A 125 -7.60 4.55 -19.26
N ILE A 126 -6.54 4.65 -20.07
CA ILE A 126 -6.62 4.50 -21.53
C ILE A 126 -7.10 3.10 -21.90
N ASP A 127 -6.54 2.08 -21.30
CA ASP A 127 -6.88 0.68 -21.58
C ASP A 127 -8.32 0.40 -21.16
N PHE A 128 -8.76 0.87 -19.98
CA PHE A 128 -10.14 0.72 -19.55
C PHE A 128 -11.12 1.40 -20.49
N SER A 129 -10.83 2.64 -20.93
CA SER A 129 -11.69 3.38 -21.85
C SER A 129 -11.81 2.67 -23.20
N LYS A 130 -10.68 2.27 -23.79
CA LYS A 130 -10.64 1.69 -25.14
C LYS A 130 -11.09 0.23 -25.19
N GLU A 131 -10.64 -0.58 -24.23
CA GLU A 131 -10.91 -2.02 -24.28
C GLU A 131 -12.23 -2.35 -23.61
N ARG A 132 -12.46 -1.85 -22.38
CA ARG A 132 -13.65 -2.23 -21.63
C ARG A 132 -14.88 -1.42 -21.99
N ILE A 133 -14.82 -0.08 -21.96
CA ILE A 133 -16.00 0.73 -22.27
C ILE A 133 -16.37 0.60 -23.75
N SER A 134 -15.43 0.90 -24.66
CA SER A 134 -15.74 0.84 -26.10
C SER A 134 -16.02 -0.58 -26.56
N GLY A 135 -15.39 -1.61 -25.94
CA GLY A 135 -15.72 -3.01 -26.20
C GLY A 135 -17.18 -3.32 -25.81
N LEU A 136 -17.58 -2.96 -24.59
CA LEU A 136 -18.93 -3.20 -24.09
C LEU A 136 -20.00 -2.45 -24.90
N VAL A 137 -19.72 -1.19 -25.30
CA VAL A 137 -20.60 -0.40 -26.17
C VAL A 137 -20.79 -1.09 -27.52
N ARG A 138 -19.69 -1.54 -28.14
CA ARG A 138 -19.73 -2.24 -29.45
C ARG A 138 -20.55 -3.52 -29.41
N GLU A 139 -20.51 -4.27 -28.29
CA GLU A 139 -21.21 -5.53 -28.15
C GLU A 139 -22.68 -5.37 -27.72
N SER A 140 -23.02 -4.26 -27.09
CA SER A 140 -24.36 -4.04 -26.51
C SER A 140 -25.18 -3.06 -27.37
N PRO A 141 -26.14 -3.55 -28.18
CA PRO A 141 -26.93 -2.68 -29.08
C PRO A 141 -27.63 -1.53 -28.35
N TYR A 142 -28.07 -1.75 -27.13
CA TYR A 142 -28.67 -0.70 -26.31
C TYR A 142 -27.68 0.41 -25.99
N LEU A 143 -26.45 0.07 -25.58
CA LEU A 143 -25.42 1.06 -25.28
C LEU A 143 -25.07 1.89 -26.54
N GLN A 144 -25.03 1.28 -27.72
CA GLN A 144 -24.83 2.02 -28.97
C GLN A 144 -25.87 3.14 -29.16
N THR A 145 -27.13 2.90 -28.75
CA THR A 145 -28.19 3.93 -28.89
C THR A 145 -28.03 5.09 -27.91
N ILE A 146 -27.56 4.85 -26.68
CA ILE A 146 -27.43 5.91 -25.67
C ILE A 146 -26.11 6.68 -25.75
N PHE A 147 -25.13 6.17 -26.52
CA PHE A 147 -23.86 6.83 -26.83
C PHE A 147 -23.88 7.54 -28.19
N ALA A 148 -24.88 7.29 -29.07
CA ALA A 148 -24.85 7.68 -30.48
C ALA A 148 -24.68 9.18 -30.75
N ASP A 149 -25.31 10.02 -29.91
CA ASP A 149 -25.34 11.47 -30.10
C ASP A 149 -24.41 12.22 -29.13
N GLY A 150 -23.62 11.48 -28.32
CA GLY A 150 -22.78 12.04 -27.26
C GLY A 150 -21.29 12.17 -27.66
N TYR A 151 -20.56 12.95 -26.86
CA TYR A 151 -19.11 12.97 -26.94
C TYR A 151 -18.52 11.63 -26.49
N ASP A 152 -17.59 11.07 -27.24
CA ASP A 152 -16.87 9.82 -26.95
C ASP A 152 -15.36 10.01 -27.09
N ASP A 153 -14.74 10.66 -26.11
CA ASP A 153 -13.28 10.77 -25.97
C ASP A 153 -12.74 9.76 -24.96
N VAL A 154 -11.44 9.49 -24.99
CA VAL A 154 -10.79 8.54 -24.07
C VAL A 154 -10.99 8.93 -22.61
N THR A 155 -11.00 10.22 -22.30
CA THR A 155 -11.05 10.77 -20.95
C THR A 155 -12.41 11.36 -20.58
N PHE A 156 -13.34 11.46 -21.55
CA PHE A 156 -14.62 12.10 -21.36
C PHE A 156 -15.66 11.49 -22.30
N LYS A 157 -16.77 11.06 -21.73
CA LYS A 157 -17.87 10.48 -22.49
C LYS A 157 -19.20 11.09 -22.05
N GLN A 158 -20.11 11.25 -22.99
CA GLN A 158 -21.47 11.68 -22.75
C GLN A 158 -22.43 10.52 -22.98
N VAL A 159 -23.34 10.31 -22.05
CA VAL A 159 -24.43 9.35 -22.14
C VAL A 159 -25.73 10.09 -21.86
N ARG A 160 -26.52 10.33 -22.89
CA ARG A 160 -27.71 11.21 -22.79
C ARG A 160 -27.33 12.59 -22.23
N GLU A 161 -27.95 13.03 -21.12
CA GLU A 161 -27.67 14.29 -20.43
C GLU A 161 -26.56 14.16 -19.39
N SER A 162 -26.00 12.96 -19.17
CA SER A 162 -25.00 12.65 -18.15
C SER A 162 -23.59 12.58 -18.68
N TYR A 163 -22.61 12.79 -17.82
CA TYR A 163 -21.20 12.84 -18.21
C TYR A 163 -20.33 11.89 -17.38
N LEU A 164 -19.46 11.15 -18.07
CA LEU A 164 -18.43 10.31 -17.50
C LEU A 164 -17.06 10.98 -17.66
N TYR A 165 -16.42 11.23 -16.53
CA TYR A 165 -15.05 11.74 -16.46
C TYR A 165 -14.09 10.62 -16.05
N LEU A 166 -13.25 10.18 -16.98
CA LEU A 166 -12.18 9.23 -16.69
C LEU A 166 -10.93 10.02 -16.33
N ARG A 167 -10.39 9.83 -15.12
CA ARG A 167 -9.28 10.61 -14.59
C ARG A 167 -8.24 9.74 -13.92
N GLY A 168 -6.99 10.19 -14.01
CA GLY A 168 -5.89 9.58 -13.26
C GLY A 168 -5.71 10.24 -11.90
N ALA A 169 -5.63 9.43 -10.84
CA ALA A 169 -5.42 9.88 -9.47
C ALA A 169 -3.95 10.26 -9.17
N PHE A 170 -3.17 10.57 -10.19
CA PHE A 170 -1.77 11.02 -10.10
C PHE A 170 -1.59 12.53 -10.33
N SER A 171 -2.66 13.25 -10.67
CA SER A 171 -2.62 14.68 -10.99
C SER A 171 -3.73 15.46 -10.30
N ALA A 172 -3.36 16.34 -9.38
CA ALA A 172 -4.30 17.23 -8.71
C ALA A 172 -5.08 18.14 -9.68
N ALA A 173 -4.47 18.55 -10.80
CA ALA A 173 -5.11 19.36 -11.82
C ALA A 173 -6.25 18.60 -12.53
N ALA A 174 -6.01 17.32 -12.88
CA ALA A 174 -7.03 16.47 -13.49
C ALA A 174 -8.23 16.25 -12.57
N ILE A 175 -8.00 16.07 -11.27
CA ILE A 175 -9.04 15.83 -10.27
C ILE A 175 -9.86 17.10 -9.99
N LYS A 176 -9.24 18.27 -10.01
CA LYS A 176 -9.93 19.56 -9.74
C LYS A 176 -10.87 20.00 -10.87
N SER A 177 -10.76 19.43 -12.05
CA SER A 177 -11.34 19.95 -13.29
C SER A 177 -12.77 19.45 -13.61
N PHE A 178 -13.40 18.62 -12.76
CA PHE A 178 -14.72 18.08 -13.06
C PHE A 178 -15.66 18.10 -11.84
N PRO A 179 -16.98 18.23 -12.04
CA PRO A 179 -18.00 17.98 -11.01
C PRO A 179 -18.25 16.47 -10.88
N ALA A 180 -18.69 16.01 -9.71
CA ALA A 180 -19.09 14.62 -9.53
C ALA A 180 -20.32 14.49 -8.64
N ASP A 181 -21.25 13.64 -9.09
CA ASP A 181 -22.37 13.14 -8.31
C ASP A 181 -22.09 11.75 -7.75
N LYS A 182 -21.18 11.03 -8.44
CA LYS A 182 -20.67 9.73 -8.04
C LYS A 182 -19.20 9.60 -8.37
N LEU A 183 -18.47 8.88 -7.52
CA LEU A 183 -17.08 8.45 -7.75
C LEU A 183 -16.98 6.93 -7.79
N ALA A 184 -16.20 6.41 -8.72
CA ALA A 184 -15.72 5.03 -8.74
C ALA A 184 -14.19 5.07 -8.75
N LEU A 185 -13.55 4.48 -7.75
CA LEU A 185 -12.09 4.41 -7.60
C LEU A 185 -11.67 2.95 -7.79
N ASP A 186 -11.12 2.64 -8.97
CA ASP A 186 -10.65 1.29 -9.32
C ASP A 186 -9.15 1.16 -9.09
N GLU A 187 -8.72 0.07 -8.48
CA GLU A 187 -7.38 -0.17 -7.93
C GLU A 187 -6.98 0.91 -6.89
N TYR A 188 -7.88 1.07 -5.91
CA TYR A 188 -7.80 2.08 -4.85
C TYR A 188 -6.49 2.06 -4.05
N ASP A 189 -5.91 0.85 -3.81
CA ASP A 189 -4.65 0.70 -3.07
C ASP A 189 -3.43 1.30 -3.76
N GLU A 190 -3.51 1.48 -5.09
CA GLU A 190 -2.43 2.06 -5.89
C GLU A 190 -2.55 3.59 -6.03
N MET A 191 -3.62 4.19 -5.48
CA MET A 191 -3.85 5.63 -5.56
C MET A 191 -3.19 6.38 -4.40
N ASP A 192 -2.69 7.60 -4.68
CA ASP A 192 -2.24 8.52 -3.64
C ASP A 192 -3.42 8.97 -2.75
N PRO A 193 -3.37 8.72 -1.43
CA PRO A 193 -4.43 9.11 -0.50
C PRO A 193 -4.78 10.61 -0.53
N ALA A 194 -3.80 11.48 -0.80
CA ALA A 194 -4.04 12.93 -0.90
C ALA A 194 -4.88 13.27 -2.14
N GLN A 195 -4.66 12.55 -3.25
CA GLN A 195 -5.45 12.71 -4.47
C GLN A 195 -6.87 12.15 -4.30
N VAL A 196 -7.02 11.04 -3.60
CA VAL A 196 -8.34 10.49 -3.25
C VAL A 196 -9.13 11.47 -2.39
N ALA A 197 -8.51 12.05 -1.37
CA ALA A 197 -9.16 13.08 -0.53
C ALA A 197 -9.60 14.30 -1.34
N LEU A 198 -8.79 14.69 -2.35
CA LEU A 198 -9.14 15.77 -3.26
C LEU A 198 -10.33 15.41 -4.17
N ALA A 199 -10.38 14.17 -4.66
CA ALA A 199 -11.50 13.68 -5.48
C ALA A 199 -12.81 13.66 -4.69
N ARG A 200 -12.81 13.23 -3.45
CA ARG A 200 -13.99 13.23 -2.56
C ARG A 200 -14.61 14.60 -2.37
N ARG A 201 -13.81 15.67 -2.43
CA ARG A 201 -14.33 17.05 -2.39
C ARG A 201 -15.22 17.39 -3.58
N ARG A 202 -15.13 16.65 -4.70
CA ARG A 202 -15.99 16.85 -5.88
C ARG A 202 -17.44 16.46 -5.59
N LEU A 203 -17.68 15.60 -4.61
CA LEU A 203 -19.03 15.19 -4.18
C LEU A 203 -19.73 16.19 -3.28
N ASN A 204 -19.05 17.20 -2.74
CA ASN A 204 -19.61 18.10 -1.72
C ASN A 204 -20.87 18.86 -2.18
N ALA A 205 -20.96 19.21 -3.45
CA ALA A 205 -22.11 19.93 -4.01
C ALA A 205 -23.22 18.99 -4.52
N SER A 206 -22.96 17.69 -4.56
CA SER A 206 -23.89 16.71 -5.10
C SER A 206 -25.02 16.37 -4.14
N MET A 207 -26.21 16.18 -4.68
CA MET A 207 -27.36 15.65 -3.93
C MET A 207 -27.29 14.11 -3.80
N LEU A 208 -26.57 13.42 -4.69
CA LEU A 208 -26.39 11.97 -4.69
C LEU A 208 -25.21 11.58 -3.80
N ALA A 209 -24.03 12.12 -4.06
CA ALA A 209 -22.78 11.95 -3.30
C ALA A 209 -22.44 10.47 -3.03
N HIS A 210 -22.46 9.63 -4.07
CA HIS A 210 -22.14 8.20 -3.96
C HIS A 210 -20.65 7.92 -4.24
N GLU A 211 -20.09 6.91 -3.57
CA GLU A 211 -18.69 6.49 -3.78
C GLU A 211 -18.58 4.96 -3.81
N ILE A 212 -17.81 4.45 -4.77
CA ILE A 212 -17.42 3.03 -4.86
C ILE A 212 -15.90 2.97 -4.86
N ASN A 213 -15.33 2.21 -3.92
CA ASN A 213 -13.91 1.90 -3.86
C ASN A 213 -13.72 0.40 -4.08
N LEU A 214 -12.88 0.02 -5.03
CA LEU A 214 -12.54 -1.37 -5.28
C LEU A 214 -11.05 -1.55 -5.51
N SER A 215 -10.48 -2.59 -4.92
CA SER A 215 -9.07 -2.93 -5.10
C SER A 215 -8.76 -4.34 -4.63
N THR A 216 -7.67 -4.88 -5.16
CA THR A 216 -6.94 -5.96 -4.55
C THR A 216 -6.15 -5.39 -3.37
N PRO A 217 -6.24 -5.98 -2.15
CA PRO A 217 -5.54 -5.45 -0.99
C PRO A 217 -4.03 -5.67 -1.11
N THR A 218 -3.24 -4.67 -0.70
CA THR A 218 -1.78 -4.78 -0.66
C THR A 218 -1.27 -5.14 0.72
N LEU A 219 -1.42 -4.26 1.69
CA LEU A 219 -0.88 -4.39 3.04
C LEU A 219 -1.98 -4.45 4.10
N PRO A 220 -1.73 -5.09 5.25
CA PRO A 220 -2.60 -4.97 6.42
C PRO A 220 -2.77 -3.51 6.85
N GLU A 221 -3.98 -3.15 7.27
CA GLU A 221 -4.35 -1.80 7.76
C GLU A 221 -4.04 -0.64 6.79
N HIS A 222 -4.01 -0.94 5.49
CA HIS A 222 -3.75 0.04 4.43
C HIS A 222 -4.86 0.01 3.38
N GLY A 223 -5.07 1.15 2.70
CA GLY A 223 -5.91 1.26 1.52
C GLY A 223 -7.30 0.63 1.66
N ILE A 224 -7.61 -0.29 0.75
CA ILE A 224 -8.91 -0.97 0.71
C ILE A 224 -9.15 -1.86 1.94
N HIS A 225 -8.10 -2.46 2.50
CA HIS A 225 -8.23 -3.27 3.70
C HIS A 225 -8.66 -2.44 4.92
N LEU A 226 -8.03 -1.26 5.13
CA LEU A 226 -8.45 -0.35 6.19
C LEU A 226 -9.89 0.13 5.97
N ALA A 227 -10.24 0.53 4.75
CA ALA A 227 -11.59 0.96 4.40
C ALA A 227 -12.63 -0.16 4.63
N TYR A 228 -12.28 -1.41 4.33
CA TYR A 228 -13.14 -2.57 4.63
C TYR A 228 -13.29 -2.78 6.15
N GLN A 229 -12.22 -2.65 6.92
CA GLN A 229 -12.29 -2.79 8.38
C GLN A 229 -13.17 -1.73 9.05
N GLU A 230 -13.23 -0.53 8.49
CA GLU A 230 -14.08 0.58 8.97
C GLU A 230 -15.56 0.47 8.50
N SER A 231 -15.88 -0.48 7.63
CA SER A 231 -17.21 -0.72 7.06
C SER A 231 -18.05 -1.71 7.90
N ASP A 232 -19.21 -2.11 7.39
CA ASP A 232 -20.04 -3.17 7.98
C ASP A 232 -19.46 -4.58 7.80
N ARG A 233 -18.39 -4.74 7.04
CA ARG A 233 -17.59 -5.96 6.85
C ARG A 233 -18.42 -7.18 6.46
N GLN A 234 -19.07 -7.10 5.31
CA GLN A 234 -19.80 -8.22 4.74
C GLN A 234 -18.85 -9.36 4.38
N THR A 235 -19.13 -10.54 4.89
CA THR A 235 -18.48 -11.81 4.52
C THR A 235 -19.48 -12.73 3.87
N TYR A 236 -19.03 -13.47 2.86
CA TYR A 236 -19.89 -14.42 2.14
C TYR A 236 -19.86 -15.77 2.82
N GLU A 237 -21.03 -16.38 2.99
CA GLU A 237 -21.21 -17.73 3.51
C GLU A 237 -21.91 -18.60 2.47
N THR A 238 -21.43 -19.83 2.28
CA THR A 238 -22.02 -20.80 1.35
C THR A 238 -22.83 -21.86 2.10
N TRP A 239 -23.92 -22.28 1.50
CA TRP A 239 -24.78 -23.32 2.03
C TRP A 239 -24.14 -24.69 1.95
N CYS A 240 -24.21 -25.47 3.01
CA CYS A 240 -23.83 -26.87 3.02
C CYS A 240 -25.09 -27.76 2.94
N ALA A 241 -25.23 -28.52 1.86
CA ALA A 241 -26.39 -29.40 1.66
C ALA A 241 -26.47 -30.54 2.69
N HIS A 242 -25.35 -30.92 3.32
CA HIS A 242 -25.31 -32.01 4.31
C HIS A 242 -25.80 -31.59 5.69
N CYS A 243 -25.19 -30.54 6.30
CA CYS A 243 -25.61 -30.08 7.63
C CYS A 243 -26.72 -29.02 7.57
N LYS A 244 -27.06 -28.52 6.39
CA LYS A 244 -28.10 -27.52 6.16
C LYS A 244 -27.82 -26.19 6.88
N GLU A 245 -26.55 -25.77 6.89
CA GLU A 245 -26.12 -24.53 7.49
C GLU A 245 -25.24 -23.74 6.55
N TYR A 246 -25.21 -22.41 6.74
CA TYR A 246 -24.29 -21.51 6.06
C TYR A 246 -22.96 -21.47 6.78
N SER A 247 -21.87 -21.31 6.04
CA SER A 247 -20.52 -21.19 6.60
C SER A 247 -19.62 -20.39 5.66
N HIS A 248 -18.77 -19.59 6.27
CA HIS A 248 -17.64 -18.99 5.57
C HIS A 248 -16.60 -20.09 5.26
N LEU A 249 -16.04 -20.05 4.05
CA LEU A 249 -15.07 -21.07 3.61
C LEU A 249 -13.66 -20.47 3.58
N ASP A 250 -13.01 -20.42 4.75
CA ASP A 250 -11.60 -20.04 4.83
C ASP A 250 -10.73 -21.06 4.09
N PHE A 251 -9.78 -20.59 3.27
CA PHE A 251 -8.94 -21.49 2.45
C PHE A 251 -8.16 -22.49 3.31
N PHE A 252 -7.55 -22.02 4.38
CA PHE A 252 -6.65 -22.84 5.21
C PHE A 252 -7.36 -23.82 6.11
N GLU A 253 -8.64 -23.56 6.41
CA GLU A 253 -9.46 -24.43 7.26
C GLU A 253 -10.29 -25.44 6.45
N THR A 254 -10.61 -25.10 5.20
CA THR A 254 -11.62 -25.86 4.44
C THR A 254 -11.06 -26.60 3.24
N VAL A 255 -9.94 -26.16 2.65
CA VAL A 255 -9.35 -26.87 1.50
C VAL A 255 -8.57 -28.09 1.97
N THR A 256 -9.01 -29.26 1.52
CA THR A 256 -8.41 -30.57 1.85
C THR A 256 -7.85 -31.25 0.60
N ALA A 257 -6.80 -32.04 0.79
CA ALA A 257 -6.19 -32.86 -0.24
C ALA A 257 -6.23 -34.35 0.19
N ASN A 258 -6.89 -35.21 -0.56
CA ASN A 258 -7.01 -36.64 -0.20
C ASN A 258 -7.43 -36.85 1.27
N LEU A 259 -8.35 -36.04 1.80
CA LEU A 259 -8.81 -35.97 3.19
C LEU A 259 -7.83 -35.34 4.19
N ALA A 260 -6.59 -35.00 3.81
CA ALA A 260 -5.65 -34.31 4.68
C ALA A 260 -5.99 -32.81 4.76
N PRO A 261 -5.93 -32.19 5.95
CA PRO A 261 -6.11 -30.75 6.13
C PRO A 261 -4.89 -29.97 5.62
N TYR A 262 -5.04 -28.65 5.42
CA TYR A 262 -3.95 -27.76 4.98
C TYR A 262 -2.67 -27.90 5.84
N SER A 263 -2.84 -28.03 7.15
CA SER A 263 -1.69 -28.17 8.08
C SER A 263 -0.77 -29.36 7.76
N GLU A 264 -1.31 -30.39 7.12
CA GLU A 264 -0.56 -31.57 6.68
C GLU A 264 -0.08 -31.43 5.23
N TRP A 265 -0.99 -31.16 4.28
CA TRP A 265 -0.63 -31.17 2.87
C TRP A 265 0.23 -29.98 2.44
N LYS A 266 0.28 -28.90 3.16
CA LYS A 266 1.19 -27.77 2.88
C LYS A 266 2.68 -28.14 2.91
N GLU A 267 3.05 -29.23 3.60
CA GLU A 267 4.42 -29.73 3.70
C GLU A 267 4.74 -30.81 2.65
N TRP A 268 3.76 -31.18 1.81
CA TRP A 268 3.98 -32.21 0.80
C TRP A 268 4.87 -31.72 -0.33
N GLU A 269 5.60 -32.66 -0.93
CA GLU A 269 6.36 -32.36 -2.15
C GLU A 269 5.42 -32.00 -3.30
N ARG A 270 5.87 -31.11 -4.18
CA ARG A 270 5.11 -30.60 -5.32
C ARG A 270 4.45 -31.70 -6.15
N ARG A 271 5.17 -32.80 -6.47
CA ARG A 271 4.64 -33.94 -7.22
C ARG A 271 3.43 -34.59 -6.54
N ARG A 272 3.46 -34.67 -5.20
CA ARG A 272 2.33 -35.21 -4.44
C ARG A 272 1.14 -34.28 -4.49
N ILE A 273 1.35 -32.99 -4.40
CA ILE A 273 0.29 -31.98 -4.56
C ILE A 273 -0.32 -32.06 -5.96
N GLU A 274 0.49 -32.11 -7.01
CA GLU A 274 0.05 -32.21 -8.40
C GLU A 274 -0.78 -33.49 -8.68
N SER A 275 -0.56 -34.55 -7.93
CA SER A 275 -1.30 -35.83 -8.06
C SER A 275 -2.47 -35.97 -7.08
N SER A 276 -2.73 -34.98 -6.24
CA SER A 276 -3.79 -35.05 -5.23
C SER A 276 -5.10 -34.47 -5.73
N GLU A 277 -6.20 -35.02 -5.20
CA GLU A 277 -7.54 -34.50 -5.42
C GLU A 277 -7.89 -33.49 -4.32
N PHE A 278 -8.27 -32.26 -4.73
CA PHE A 278 -8.64 -31.18 -3.83
C PHE A 278 -10.14 -30.93 -3.83
N TRP A 279 -10.69 -30.72 -2.65
CA TRP A 279 -12.09 -30.35 -2.46
C TRP A 279 -12.26 -29.44 -1.23
N ILE A 280 -13.42 -28.82 -1.12
CA ILE A 280 -13.74 -27.90 -0.02
C ILE A 280 -14.58 -28.67 1.01
N ALA A 281 -14.08 -28.78 2.24
CA ALA A 281 -14.78 -29.38 3.37
C ALA A 281 -15.61 -28.34 4.11
N CYS A 282 -16.82 -28.67 4.46
CA CYS A 282 -17.62 -27.84 5.37
C CYS A 282 -16.90 -27.71 6.73
N PRO A 283 -16.71 -26.50 7.25
CA PRO A 283 -16.03 -26.33 8.54
C PRO A 283 -16.79 -27.00 9.71
N LYS A 284 -18.13 -27.16 9.58
CA LYS A 284 -18.98 -27.73 10.62
C LYS A 284 -19.09 -29.27 10.54
N CYS A 285 -19.48 -29.82 9.42
CA CYS A 285 -19.74 -31.29 9.28
C CYS A 285 -18.63 -32.04 8.54
N LYS A 286 -17.62 -31.36 8.02
CA LYS A 286 -16.47 -31.91 7.26
C LYS A 286 -16.84 -32.65 5.97
N GLN A 287 -18.09 -32.58 5.51
CA GLN A 287 -18.50 -33.10 4.21
C GLN A 287 -18.19 -32.12 3.09
N SER A 288 -18.13 -32.62 1.85
CA SER A 288 -17.84 -31.76 0.69
C SER A 288 -18.91 -30.69 0.47
N VAL A 289 -18.48 -29.49 0.17
CA VAL A 289 -19.33 -28.33 -0.16
C VAL A 289 -19.17 -28.00 -1.64
N ASP A 290 -20.28 -27.86 -2.35
CA ASP A 290 -20.26 -27.25 -3.68
C ASP A 290 -20.03 -25.73 -3.52
N LYS A 291 -18.88 -25.26 -4.00
CA LYS A 291 -18.51 -23.85 -3.94
C LYS A 291 -19.47 -22.92 -4.71
N MET A 292 -20.25 -23.47 -5.62
CA MET A 292 -21.22 -22.72 -6.44
C MET A 292 -22.67 -22.80 -5.89
N ASP A 293 -22.87 -23.50 -4.76
CA ASP A 293 -24.18 -23.51 -4.10
C ASP A 293 -24.57 -22.11 -3.62
N ARG A 294 -25.85 -21.96 -3.32
CA ARG A 294 -26.41 -20.69 -2.82
C ARG A 294 -25.64 -20.17 -1.59
N GLY A 295 -25.52 -18.90 -1.48
CA GLY A 295 -24.87 -18.26 -0.35
C GLY A 295 -25.61 -17.02 0.11
N GLN A 296 -25.07 -16.40 1.15
CA GLN A 296 -25.58 -15.16 1.73
C GLN A 296 -24.43 -14.26 2.19
N TRP A 297 -24.68 -12.97 2.20
CA TRP A 297 -23.79 -12.00 2.80
C TRP A 297 -24.18 -11.75 4.26
N VAL A 298 -23.18 -11.73 5.15
CA VAL A 298 -23.38 -11.54 6.59
C VAL A 298 -22.48 -10.39 7.07
N ALA A 299 -23.10 -9.35 7.65
CA ALA A 299 -22.38 -8.22 8.22
C ALA A 299 -21.71 -8.61 9.53
N GLN A 300 -20.40 -8.41 9.64
CA GLN A 300 -19.63 -8.63 10.86
C GLN A 300 -19.65 -7.39 11.79
N ASN A 301 -19.99 -6.22 11.25
CA ASN A 301 -20.11 -4.96 11.98
C ASN A 301 -21.41 -4.25 11.57
N PRO A 302 -22.57 -4.81 11.93
CA PRO A 302 -23.84 -4.27 11.51
C PRO A 302 -24.08 -2.87 12.09
N GLY A 303 -24.54 -1.96 11.25
CA GLY A 303 -24.82 -0.56 11.61
C GLY A 303 -23.72 0.43 11.23
N ALA A 304 -22.60 0.00 10.68
CA ALA A 304 -21.64 0.89 10.04
C ALA A 304 -22.30 1.61 8.84
N PHE A 305 -21.84 2.83 8.57
CA PHE A 305 -22.40 3.66 7.50
C PHE A 305 -21.99 3.21 6.10
N VAL A 306 -20.77 2.65 5.99
CA VAL A 306 -20.18 2.17 4.74
C VAL A 306 -20.47 0.69 4.58
N ARG A 307 -20.95 0.30 3.40
CA ARG A 307 -21.10 -1.08 2.99
C ARG A 307 -19.75 -1.62 2.53
N GLY A 308 -19.24 -2.68 3.16
CA GLY A 308 -17.94 -3.27 2.80
C GLY A 308 -18.05 -4.74 2.43
N TYR A 309 -17.58 -5.10 1.26
CA TYR A 309 -17.54 -6.48 0.80
C TYR A 309 -16.11 -7.00 0.77
N HIS A 310 -15.85 -8.15 1.42
CA HIS A 310 -14.71 -8.98 1.08
C HIS A 310 -15.16 -10.05 0.11
N ILE A 311 -14.81 -9.88 -1.17
CA ILE A 311 -15.22 -10.81 -2.22
C ILE A 311 -14.46 -12.12 -2.04
N PRO A 312 -15.18 -13.24 -1.81
CA PRO A 312 -14.55 -14.50 -1.47
C PRO A 312 -13.75 -15.09 -2.64
N TRP A 313 -12.81 -15.97 -2.33
CA TRP A 313 -11.96 -16.62 -3.33
C TRP A 313 -12.67 -17.76 -4.09
N TRP A 314 -13.73 -18.38 -3.54
CA TRP A 314 -14.23 -19.69 -3.97
C TRP A 314 -15.41 -19.71 -4.94
N PRO A 315 -16.47 -18.86 -4.86
CA PRO A 315 -17.70 -19.10 -5.61
C PRO A 315 -17.61 -18.63 -7.07
N PHE A 316 -16.57 -19.10 -7.76
CA PHE A 316 -16.31 -18.78 -9.15
C PHE A 316 -15.95 -20.04 -9.92
N LYS A 317 -16.58 -20.26 -11.11
CA LYS A 317 -16.34 -21.46 -11.93
C LYS A 317 -14.89 -21.62 -12.35
N HIS A 318 -14.22 -20.53 -12.67
CA HIS A 318 -12.83 -20.53 -13.16
C HIS A 318 -11.78 -20.83 -12.09
N VAL A 319 -12.13 -20.77 -10.81
CA VAL A 319 -11.18 -21.06 -9.71
C VAL A 319 -10.93 -22.55 -9.60
N LYS A 320 -9.67 -22.96 -9.73
CA LYS A 320 -9.20 -24.34 -9.62
C LYS A 320 -8.41 -24.51 -8.32
N LEU A 321 -8.83 -25.48 -7.50
CA LEU A 321 -8.21 -25.71 -6.19
C LEU A 321 -6.75 -26.16 -6.30
N LEU A 322 -6.40 -26.95 -7.31
CA LEU A 322 -5.02 -27.39 -7.52
C LEU A 322 -4.09 -26.20 -7.80
N ASP A 323 -4.50 -25.24 -8.64
CA ASP A 323 -3.70 -24.07 -8.96
C ASP A 323 -3.44 -23.23 -7.68
N LEU A 324 -4.49 -23.06 -6.85
CA LEU A 324 -4.36 -22.39 -5.55
C LEU A 324 -3.45 -23.16 -4.59
N ALA A 325 -3.55 -24.49 -4.53
CA ALA A 325 -2.74 -25.32 -3.67
C ALA A 325 -1.24 -25.24 -4.03
N LEU A 326 -0.91 -25.21 -5.31
CA LEU A 326 0.46 -25.06 -5.81
C LEU A 326 1.06 -23.71 -5.43
N LYS A 327 0.29 -22.63 -5.54
CA LYS A 327 0.72 -21.28 -5.10
C LYS A 327 0.82 -21.19 -3.57
N ALA A 328 -0.14 -21.76 -2.84
CA ALA A 328 -0.16 -21.77 -1.37
C ALA A 328 1.08 -22.44 -0.76
N THR A 329 1.66 -23.43 -1.45
CA THR A 329 2.84 -24.17 -1.00
C THR A 329 4.14 -23.71 -1.65
N SER A 330 4.07 -22.70 -2.51
CA SER A 330 5.28 -22.18 -3.15
C SER A 330 6.26 -21.62 -2.13
N ARG A 331 7.53 -21.88 -2.36
CA ARG A 331 8.65 -21.28 -1.61
C ARG A 331 9.13 -19.97 -2.21
N VAL A 332 8.58 -19.59 -3.35
CA VAL A 332 8.91 -18.35 -4.05
C VAL A 332 8.11 -17.20 -3.43
N PRO A 333 8.76 -16.17 -2.85
CA PRO A 333 8.06 -15.11 -2.10
C PRO A 333 6.97 -14.40 -2.90
N HIS A 334 7.22 -14.04 -4.16
CA HIS A 334 6.23 -13.33 -4.98
C HIS A 334 5.02 -14.22 -5.35
N GLU A 335 5.20 -15.55 -5.56
CA GLU A 335 4.07 -16.45 -5.80
C GLU A 335 3.18 -16.57 -4.55
N ARG A 336 3.78 -16.51 -3.36
CA ARG A 336 3.02 -16.47 -2.09
C ARG A 336 2.30 -15.13 -1.91
N GLU A 337 2.95 -14.02 -2.22
CA GLU A 337 2.32 -12.71 -2.19
C GLU A 337 1.14 -12.64 -3.16
N GLU A 338 1.34 -13.11 -4.40
CA GLU A 338 0.29 -13.22 -5.40
C GLU A 338 -0.86 -14.12 -4.93
N PHE A 339 -0.57 -15.26 -4.32
CA PHE A 339 -1.58 -16.14 -3.76
C PHE A 339 -2.46 -15.44 -2.72
N PHE A 340 -1.88 -14.74 -1.76
CA PHE A 340 -2.67 -14.05 -0.74
C PHE A 340 -3.44 -12.86 -1.32
N ARG A 341 -2.77 -11.99 -2.06
CA ARG A 341 -3.37 -10.75 -2.56
C ARG A 341 -4.30 -11.01 -3.75
N SER A 342 -3.77 -11.66 -4.78
CA SER A 342 -4.47 -11.79 -6.07
C SER A 342 -5.43 -12.98 -6.12
N ASP A 343 -5.16 -14.08 -5.43
CA ASP A 343 -6.04 -15.25 -5.45
C ASP A 343 -7.04 -15.24 -4.29
N LEU A 344 -6.61 -14.94 -3.05
CA LEU A 344 -7.50 -14.93 -1.88
C LEU A 344 -8.15 -13.58 -1.60
N GLY A 345 -7.58 -12.47 -2.12
CA GLY A 345 -8.06 -11.13 -1.81
C GLY A 345 -7.77 -10.72 -0.36
N ILE A 346 -6.68 -11.20 0.22
CA ILE A 346 -6.25 -10.97 1.59
C ILE A 346 -4.95 -10.15 1.58
N PRO A 347 -4.83 -9.08 2.39
CA PRO A 347 -3.59 -8.34 2.46
C PRO A 347 -2.45 -9.25 2.95
N TYR A 348 -1.28 -9.10 2.36
CA TYR A 348 -0.14 -9.95 2.69
C TYR A 348 1.12 -9.14 2.90
N GLU A 349 1.81 -9.46 3.97
CA GLU A 349 3.09 -8.90 4.30
C GLU A 349 4.10 -10.03 4.52
N VAL A 350 5.27 -9.91 3.87
CA VAL A 350 6.36 -10.86 4.11
C VAL A 350 6.91 -10.63 5.51
N VAL A 351 6.92 -11.66 6.34
CA VAL A 351 7.47 -11.59 7.70
C VAL A 351 8.93 -11.11 7.62
N GLY A 352 9.23 -10.03 8.35
CA GLY A 352 10.55 -9.41 8.33
C GLY A 352 10.75 -8.37 7.21
N SER A 353 9.69 -7.98 6.49
CA SER A 353 9.79 -6.97 5.43
C SER A 353 9.76 -5.53 5.93
N ARG A 354 9.30 -5.27 7.16
CA ARG A 354 9.29 -3.93 7.77
C ARG A 354 9.50 -3.98 9.29
N ILE A 355 9.82 -2.82 9.86
CA ILE A 355 9.80 -2.60 11.31
C ILE A 355 8.35 -2.49 11.77
N THR A 356 8.00 -3.17 12.87
CA THR A 356 6.68 -3.08 13.49
C THR A 356 6.68 -2.14 14.69
N PRO A 357 5.51 -1.59 15.11
CA PRO A 357 5.41 -0.76 16.30
C PRO A 357 5.97 -1.44 17.57
N ASP A 358 5.73 -2.74 17.72
CA ASP A 358 6.24 -3.53 18.85
C ASP A 358 7.77 -3.64 18.85
N MET A 359 8.38 -3.74 17.65
CA MET A 359 9.84 -3.73 17.52
C MET A 359 10.43 -2.39 17.96
N VAL A 360 9.78 -1.27 17.62
CA VAL A 360 10.21 0.08 18.06
C VAL A 360 10.05 0.22 19.57
N MET A 361 8.90 -0.17 20.12
CA MET A 361 8.66 -0.12 21.57
C MET A 361 9.64 -1.01 22.36
N ALA A 362 10.05 -2.14 21.79
CA ALA A 362 11.01 -3.06 22.42
C ALA A 362 12.45 -2.50 22.51
N LEU A 363 12.74 -1.36 21.86
CA LEU A 363 14.01 -0.64 22.00
C LEU A 363 14.06 0.27 23.23
N ALA A 364 12.96 0.43 23.97
CA ALA A 364 12.88 1.29 25.16
C ALA A 364 13.90 0.84 26.21
N LEU A 365 15.03 1.54 26.26
CA LEU A 365 16.13 1.25 27.17
C LEU A 365 16.93 2.51 27.43
N TYR A 366 17.06 2.88 28.70
CA TYR A 366 17.93 3.96 29.15
C TYR A 366 19.36 3.47 29.42
N PRO A 367 20.36 4.32 29.18
CA PRO A 367 21.73 3.99 29.57
C PRO A 367 21.85 3.89 31.11
N PRO A 368 22.84 3.15 31.63
CA PRO A 368 23.15 3.14 33.05
C PRO A 368 23.39 4.55 33.62
N SER A 369 23.06 4.80 34.87
CA SER A 369 23.05 6.13 35.49
C SER A 369 24.42 6.85 35.53
N ARG A 370 25.52 6.14 35.35
CA ARG A 370 26.90 6.68 35.31
C ARG A 370 27.63 6.36 34.03
N THR A 371 26.90 6.38 32.88
CA THR A 371 27.47 6.08 31.57
C THR A 371 28.42 7.17 31.10
N SER A 372 29.63 6.82 30.72
CA SER A 372 30.51 7.69 29.93
C SER A 372 30.31 7.48 28.44
N TRP A 373 30.39 8.56 27.66
CA TRP A 373 30.13 8.55 26.24
C TRP A 373 31.44 8.57 25.45
N ARG A 374 31.65 7.55 24.60
CA ARG A 374 32.88 7.43 23.82
C ARG A 374 32.83 8.21 22.52
N SER A 375 31.70 8.20 21.84
CA SER A 375 31.51 8.99 20.61
C SER A 375 30.03 9.30 20.40
N THR A 376 29.75 10.49 19.88
CA THR A 376 28.41 10.93 19.52
C THR A 376 28.35 11.16 18.02
N THR A 377 27.28 10.66 17.41
CA THR A 377 27.02 10.78 15.97
C THR A 377 25.65 11.39 15.74
N MET A 378 25.43 11.92 14.54
CA MET A 378 24.16 12.50 14.11
C MET A 378 23.84 12.06 12.68
N GLY A 379 22.61 11.67 12.45
CA GLY A 379 22.02 11.50 11.14
C GLY A 379 20.93 12.53 10.91
N VAL A 380 20.92 13.18 9.74
CA VAL A 380 19.96 14.22 9.40
C VAL A 380 19.32 13.95 8.05
N ASP A 381 18.00 14.00 8.04
CA ASP A 381 17.19 13.93 6.83
C ASP A 381 16.61 15.32 6.53
N VAL A 382 16.84 15.80 5.30
CA VAL A 382 16.53 17.16 4.87
C VAL A 382 15.23 17.20 4.10
N GLY A 383 14.28 18.00 4.57
CA GLY A 383 12.98 18.22 3.96
C GLY A 383 12.44 19.60 4.33
N GLU A 384 11.13 19.79 4.38
CA GLU A 384 10.51 21.01 4.93
C GLU A 384 10.93 21.26 6.38
N ARG A 385 11.27 20.19 7.10
CA ARG A 385 11.84 20.19 8.44
C ARG A 385 13.12 19.37 8.40
N LEU A 386 14.06 19.71 9.26
CA LEU A 386 15.30 18.98 9.41
C LEU A 386 15.10 17.91 10.48
N HIS A 387 14.76 16.69 10.08
CA HIS A 387 14.65 15.56 11.00
C HIS A 387 16.05 15.09 11.38
N PHE A 388 16.27 14.80 12.65
CA PHE A 388 17.57 14.37 13.12
C PHE A 388 17.48 13.27 14.16
N ARG A 389 18.53 12.47 14.20
CA ARG A 389 18.79 11.51 15.25
C ARG A 389 20.21 11.72 15.77
N ILE A 390 20.36 11.82 17.09
CA ILE A 390 21.65 11.86 17.77
C ILE A 390 21.77 10.61 18.62
N SER A 391 22.87 9.87 18.45
CA SER A 391 23.18 8.72 19.27
C SER A 391 24.61 8.76 19.78
N SER A 392 24.86 8.07 20.90
CA SER A 392 26.20 7.98 21.49
C SER A 392 26.55 6.54 21.82
N LEU A 393 27.79 6.15 21.57
CA LEU A 393 28.34 4.88 22.00
C LEU A 393 28.73 5.01 23.49
N ALA A 394 28.17 4.15 24.32
CA ALA A 394 28.45 4.09 25.75
C ALA A 394 29.70 3.20 26.03
N ASP A 395 30.19 3.27 27.25
CA ASP A 395 31.33 2.47 27.73
C ASP A 395 30.99 0.97 27.85
N ASP A 396 29.70 0.61 27.96
CA ASP A 396 29.21 -0.76 27.90
C ASP A 396 29.24 -1.36 26.48
N GLY A 397 29.64 -0.57 25.47
CA GLY A 397 29.71 -0.97 24.07
C GLY A 397 28.38 -0.88 23.32
N ARG A 398 27.29 -0.48 23.98
CA ARG A 398 25.99 -0.30 23.36
C ARG A 398 25.83 1.14 22.88
N ARG A 399 25.09 1.32 21.78
CA ARG A 399 24.68 2.63 21.29
C ARG A 399 23.33 3.02 21.87
N TYR A 400 23.21 4.26 22.34
CA TYR A 400 21.95 4.81 22.86
C TYR A 400 21.56 6.05 22.08
N VAL A 401 20.29 6.13 21.68
CA VAL A 401 19.71 7.34 21.11
C VAL A 401 19.60 8.37 22.25
N ARG A 402 20.18 9.54 22.04
CA ARG A 402 20.17 10.67 22.98
C ARG A 402 18.99 11.59 22.71
N ARG A 403 18.70 11.80 21.44
CA ARG A 403 17.58 12.61 20.97
C ARG A 403 17.22 12.24 19.53
N MET A 404 15.93 12.22 19.23
CA MET A 404 15.38 12.02 17.90
C MET A 404 14.16 12.92 17.76
N SER A 405 14.20 13.89 16.83
CA SER A 405 13.18 14.91 16.67
C SER A 405 13.43 15.67 15.36
N PHE A 406 12.82 16.82 15.19
CA PHE A 406 13.11 17.74 14.09
C PHE A 406 13.37 19.17 14.60
N VAL A 407 14.06 19.96 13.77
CA VAL A 407 14.22 21.41 13.93
C VAL A 407 13.77 22.11 12.65
N LYS A 408 13.53 23.42 12.75
CA LYS A 408 13.04 24.23 11.63
C LYS A 408 14.13 25.05 10.95
N SER A 409 15.30 25.16 11.57
CA SER A 409 16.38 25.98 11.05
C SER A 409 17.74 25.29 11.15
N TRP A 410 18.61 25.63 10.21
CA TRP A 410 20.01 25.20 10.20
C TRP A 410 20.81 25.69 11.41
N ALA A 411 20.42 26.84 11.99
CA ALA A 411 21.03 27.37 13.20
C ALA A 411 20.74 26.46 14.41
N GLU A 412 19.50 26.06 14.61
CA GLU A 412 19.11 25.09 15.67
C GLU A 412 19.85 23.76 15.51
N LEU A 413 20.01 23.29 14.25
CA LEU A 413 20.75 22.06 13.97
C LEU A 413 22.24 22.22 14.34
N ALA A 414 22.82 23.40 14.08
CA ALA A 414 24.20 23.69 14.43
C ALA A 414 24.41 23.74 15.96
N ASP A 415 23.46 24.30 16.69
CA ASP A 415 23.50 24.33 18.15
C ASP A 415 23.47 22.90 18.74
N LEU A 416 22.72 21.99 18.11
CA LEU A 416 22.71 20.58 18.50
C LEU A 416 24.05 19.88 18.23
N MET A 417 24.72 20.18 17.12
CA MET A 417 26.06 19.66 16.83
C MET A 417 27.06 20.00 17.92
N ASP A 418 27.01 21.23 18.40
CA ASP A 418 27.92 21.74 19.43
C ASP A 418 27.51 21.28 20.83
N PHE A 419 26.22 21.35 21.20
CA PHE A 419 25.68 20.91 22.49
C PHE A 419 25.98 19.43 22.80
N TYR A 420 25.76 18.55 21.82
CA TYR A 420 26.02 17.12 21.98
C TYR A 420 27.48 16.73 21.65
N ASN A 421 28.32 17.70 21.29
CA ASN A 421 29.70 17.45 20.84
C ASN A 421 29.76 16.34 19.77
N VAL A 422 28.94 16.50 18.71
CA VAL A 422 28.84 15.51 17.65
C VAL A 422 30.16 15.39 16.91
N ARG A 423 30.71 14.19 16.87
CA ARG A 423 32.01 13.89 16.25
C ARG A 423 31.89 13.54 14.76
N SER A 424 30.79 12.96 14.36
CA SER A 424 30.50 12.61 12.99
C SER A 424 29.02 12.80 12.70
N CYS A 425 28.71 13.55 11.65
CA CYS A 425 27.38 13.80 11.16
C CYS A 425 27.30 13.34 9.70
N VAL A 426 26.19 12.70 9.33
CA VAL A 426 25.86 12.43 7.94
C VAL A 426 24.50 13.06 7.67
N ILE A 427 24.42 13.89 6.64
CA ILE A 427 23.25 14.68 6.30
C ILE A 427 22.87 14.42 4.84
N ASP A 428 21.56 14.31 4.55
CA ASP A 428 21.10 14.25 3.17
C ASP A 428 21.54 15.48 2.39
N ALA A 429 22.06 15.24 1.20
CA ALA A 429 22.47 16.30 0.29
C ALA A 429 21.27 16.98 -0.41
N ASN A 430 20.13 16.30 -0.50
CA ASN A 430 18.92 16.74 -1.19
C ASN A 430 17.76 16.92 -0.19
N PRO A 431 16.72 17.68 -0.53
CA PRO A 431 16.56 18.52 -1.73
C PRO A 431 17.28 19.87 -1.63
N ASP A 432 17.68 20.37 -0.42
CA ASP A 432 18.33 21.66 -0.23
C ASP A 432 19.86 21.53 -0.26
N THR A 433 20.39 21.31 -1.45
CA THR A 433 21.82 21.12 -1.67
C THR A 433 22.67 22.31 -1.24
N ILE A 434 22.16 23.54 -1.35
CA ILE A 434 22.92 24.76 -1.03
C ILE A 434 23.13 24.85 0.48
N SER A 435 22.07 24.73 1.25
CA SER A 435 22.15 24.85 2.71
C SER A 435 22.85 23.64 3.33
N SER A 436 22.66 22.43 2.79
CA SER A 436 23.38 21.22 3.22
C SER A 436 24.89 21.35 3.02
N ARG A 437 25.33 21.91 1.89
CA ARG A 437 26.75 22.23 1.63
C ARG A 437 27.29 23.25 2.61
N ALA A 438 26.60 24.37 2.80
CA ALA A 438 27.01 25.40 3.73
C ALA A 438 27.14 24.86 5.17
N PHE A 439 26.23 23.99 5.57
CA PHE A 439 26.28 23.32 6.86
C PHE A 439 27.48 22.35 6.97
N SER A 440 27.74 21.53 5.94
CA SER A 440 28.91 20.64 5.90
C SER A 440 30.22 21.45 5.93
N ASP A 441 30.32 22.56 5.21
CA ASP A 441 31.49 23.42 5.20
C ASP A 441 31.75 24.05 6.59
N ARG A 442 30.69 24.48 7.31
CA ARG A 442 30.79 24.99 8.70
C ARG A 442 31.35 23.92 9.65
N PHE A 443 31.00 22.68 9.47
CA PHE A 443 31.46 21.56 10.30
C PHE A 443 32.43 20.63 9.55
N SER A 444 33.31 21.24 8.75
CA SER A 444 34.29 20.51 7.94
C SER A 444 35.06 19.47 8.75
N GLY A 445 35.19 18.25 8.18
CA GLY A 445 35.83 17.10 8.84
C GLY A 445 34.92 16.37 9.86
N ARG A 446 33.75 16.93 10.23
CA ARG A 446 32.75 16.30 11.10
C ARG A 446 31.42 16.02 10.41
N CYS A 447 31.08 16.76 9.36
CA CYS A 447 29.83 16.60 8.62
C CYS A 447 30.09 16.12 7.20
N HIS A 448 29.31 15.15 6.75
CA HIS A 448 29.41 14.54 5.42
C HIS A 448 28.05 14.57 4.73
N LEU A 449 28.08 14.91 3.43
CA LEU A 449 26.91 14.96 2.56
C LEU A 449 26.63 13.56 1.99
N ALA A 450 25.45 13.02 2.26
CA ALA A 450 25.02 11.72 1.76
C ALA A 450 24.19 11.83 0.49
N TYR A 451 24.30 10.86 -0.37
CA TYR A 451 23.38 10.63 -1.47
C TYR A 451 23.31 9.16 -1.86
N TYR A 452 22.19 8.78 -2.48
CA TYR A 452 21.92 7.44 -2.96
C TYR A 452 22.19 7.37 -4.46
N PRO A 453 23.35 6.85 -4.90
CA PRO A 453 23.62 6.64 -6.31
C PRO A 453 22.79 5.48 -6.86
N ASP A 454 22.73 5.33 -8.19
CA ASP A 454 22.14 4.14 -8.78
C ASP A 454 22.83 2.90 -8.22
N SER A 455 22.04 1.93 -7.78
CA SER A 455 22.48 0.72 -7.12
C SER A 455 23.48 -0.12 -7.91
N LYS A 456 23.49 -0.02 -9.25
CA LYS A 456 24.47 -0.69 -10.11
C LYS A 456 25.89 -0.18 -9.88
N SER A 457 26.05 1.07 -9.43
CA SER A 457 27.35 1.71 -9.22
C SER A 457 28.02 1.36 -7.88
N MET A 458 27.26 0.81 -6.91
CA MET A 458 27.73 0.57 -5.54
C MET A 458 28.25 -0.86 -5.29
N GLY A 459 27.86 -1.82 -6.12
CA GLY A 459 28.21 -3.23 -5.89
C GLY A 459 27.73 -3.73 -4.53
N VAL A 460 28.62 -4.36 -3.77
CA VAL A 460 28.35 -4.93 -2.43
C VAL A 460 28.76 -4.00 -1.27
N ASP A 461 29.24 -2.80 -1.56
CA ASP A 461 29.68 -1.86 -0.54
C ASP A 461 28.48 -1.19 0.15
N LEU A 462 28.52 -1.08 1.47
CA LEU A 462 27.52 -0.35 2.25
C LEU A 462 27.59 1.16 1.97
N TYR A 463 28.82 1.70 1.93
CA TYR A 463 29.07 3.08 1.57
C TYR A 463 30.45 3.22 0.90
N GLN A 464 30.62 4.28 0.13
CA GLN A 464 31.88 4.64 -0.52
C GLN A 464 32.22 6.08 -0.22
N LEU A 465 33.49 6.33 0.13
CA LEU A 465 34.06 7.67 0.22
C LEU A 465 34.72 8.04 -1.10
N PRO A 466 34.82 9.34 -1.45
CA PRO A 466 35.57 9.75 -2.63
C PRO A 466 36.99 9.25 -2.58
N ALA A 467 37.51 8.76 -3.72
CA ALA A 467 38.94 8.44 -3.83
C ALA A 467 39.75 9.69 -3.45
N GLN A 468 40.84 9.52 -2.69
CA GLN A 468 41.73 10.62 -2.34
C GLN A 468 42.21 11.27 -3.65
N ALA A 469 41.67 12.47 -3.95
CA ALA A 469 42.16 13.25 -5.07
C ALA A 469 43.63 13.56 -4.83
N LYS A 470 44.49 13.30 -5.82
CA LYS A 470 45.88 13.76 -5.78
C LYS A 470 45.87 15.26 -5.55
N THR A 471 46.82 15.74 -4.77
CA THR A 471 46.93 17.14 -4.27
C THR A 471 46.88 18.21 -5.36
N GLU A 472 47.04 17.85 -6.62
CA GLU A 472 47.05 18.76 -7.78
C GLU A 472 45.64 19.17 -8.27
N ASP A 473 44.58 18.45 -7.91
CA ASP A 473 43.19 18.76 -8.33
C ASP A 473 42.45 19.71 -7.37
N PHE A 474 43.13 20.22 -6.36
CA PHE A 474 42.52 21.08 -5.33
C PHE A 474 42.01 22.45 -5.84
N PHE A 475 42.44 22.88 -7.02
CA PHE A 475 42.11 24.17 -7.65
C PHE A 475 41.20 24.05 -8.89
N ALA A 476 40.75 22.84 -9.26
CA ALA A 476 39.80 22.67 -10.34
C ALA A 476 38.42 23.19 -9.92
N ARG A 477 37.92 24.13 -10.71
CA ARG A 477 36.71 24.94 -10.47
C ARG A 477 35.48 24.09 -10.21
N HIS A 478 34.66 24.49 -9.26
CA HIS A 478 33.37 23.95 -8.89
C HIS A 478 32.37 24.02 -10.06
N ASN A 479 32.23 22.94 -10.82
CA ASN A 479 31.10 22.71 -11.71
C ASN A 479 30.05 21.86 -10.97
N GLU A 480 28.77 22.06 -11.24
CA GLU A 480 27.64 21.38 -10.61
C GLU A 480 27.67 19.83 -10.70
N ASP A 481 28.45 19.29 -11.64
CA ASP A 481 28.64 17.85 -11.86
C ASP A 481 29.67 17.19 -10.91
N ASP A 482 30.23 17.93 -9.97
CA ASP A 482 31.37 17.48 -9.14
C ASP A 482 30.99 16.89 -7.76
N PHE A 483 29.69 16.55 -7.57
CA PHE A 483 29.17 16.02 -6.29
C PHE A 483 29.92 14.79 -5.78
N GLY A 484 30.44 13.98 -6.69
CA GLY A 484 31.18 12.74 -6.37
C GLY A 484 32.67 12.94 -5.99
N ARG A 485 33.21 14.15 -6.11
CA ARG A 485 34.65 14.45 -5.89
C ARG A 485 34.95 15.20 -4.60
N ARG A 486 33.93 15.75 -3.92
CA ARG A 486 34.14 16.42 -2.62
C ARG A 486 34.56 15.40 -1.55
N ARG A 487 35.58 15.76 -0.75
CA ARG A 487 36.10 14.92 0.35
C ARG A 487 35.08 14.66 1.46
N ASP A 488 34.08 15.50 1.60
CA ASP A 488 33.01 15.44 2.59
C ASP A 488 31.75 14.74 2.09
N THR A 489 31.78 14.07 0.95
CA THR A 489 30.63 13.30 0.44
C THR A 489 30.75 11.81 0.77
N VAL A 490 29.58 11.17 0.95
CA VAL A 490 29.46 9.71 1.14
C VAL A 490 28.36 9.16 0.25
N LYS A 491 28.72 8.20 -0.60
CA LYS A 491 27.75 7.40 -1.37
C LYS A 491 27.23 6.27 -0.50
N ILE A 492 25.93 6.10 -0.41
CA ILE A 492 25.32 5.08 0.44
C ILE A 492 24.52 4.09 -0.44
N ASN A 493 24.75 2.81 -0.26
CA ASN A 493 23.88 1.78 -0.82
C ASN A 493 22.58 1.76 -0.03
N ARG A 494 21.51 2.36 -0.61
CA ARG A 494 20.24 2.52 0.06
C ARG A 494 19.69 1.22 0.63
N THR A 495 19.62 0.17 -0.21
CA THR A 495 19.05 -1.12 0.21
C THR A 495 19.82 -1.72 1.38
N TYR A 496 21.15 -1.80 1.31
CA TYR A 496 21.94 -2.37 2.39
C TYR A 496 21.94 -1.54 3.67
N ALA A 497 21.87 -0.22 3.55
CA ALA A 497 21.80 0.66 4.71
C ALA A 497 20.45 0.54 5.43
N MET A 498 19.35 0.41 4.67
CA MET A 498 18.01 0.19 5.23
C MET A 498 17.88 -1.21 5.83
N ASP A 499 18.43 -2.26 5.19
CA ASP A 499 18.53 -3.61 5.76
C ASP A 499 19.25 -3.58 7.12
N LEU A 500 20.31 -2.80 7.24
CA LEU A 500 21.08 -2.66 8.47
C LEU A 500 20.30 -1.96 9.59
N VAL A 501 19.47 -0.95 9.27
CA VAL A 501 18.53 -0.34 10.23
C VAL A 501 17.55 -1.39 10.72
N TYR A 502 16.94 -2.12 9.80
CA TYR A 502 16.02 -3.21 10.15
C TYR A 502 16.67 -4.22 11.09
N GLU A 503 17.85 -4.75 10.75
CA GLU A 503 18.59 -5.70 11.59
C GLU A 503 18.94 -5.14 12.97
N THR A 504 19.29 -3.84 13.05
CA THR A 504 19.64 -3.18 14.29
C THR A 504 18.44 -3.11 15.24
N VAL A 505 17.27 -2.75 14.70
CA VAL A 505 16.01 -2.69 15.45
C VAL A 505 15.53 -4.09 15.83
N ALA A 506 15.49 -5.02 14.88
CA ALA A 506 15.03 -6.39 15.11
C ALA A 506 15.86 -7.13 16.16
N ALA A 507 17.18 -6.95 16.15
CA ALA A 507 18.09 -7.55 17.12
C ALA A 507 18.24 -6.75 18.43
N LYS A 508 17.51 -5.64 18.59
CA LYS A 508 17.55 -4.75 19.80
C LYS A 508 18.97 -4.33 20.16
N ARG A 509 19.79 -3.98 19.14
CA ARG A 509 21.20 -3.64 19.35
C ARG A 509 21.43 -2.24 19.93
N GLU A 510 20.38 -1.46 20.06
CA GLU A 510 20.40 -0.08 20.56
C GLU A 510 19.43 0.11 21.74
N GLY A 511 19.63 1.17 22.52
CA GLY A 511 18.68 1.64 23.50
C GLY A 511 18.09 2.99 23.07
N TRP A 512 16.78 3.13 23.16
CA TRP A 512 16.06 4.36 22.83
C TRP A 512 15.33 4.89 24.05
N PRO A 513 15.26 6.23 24.26
CA PRO A 513 14.43 6.80 25.30
C PRO A 513 12.95 6.42 25.12
N VAL A 514 12.24 6.22 26.21
CA VAL A 514 10.81 5.86 26.19
C VAL A 514 9.98 6.93 25.47
N GLU A 515 10.38 8.21 25.57
CA GLU A 515 9.71 9.33 24.91
C GLU A 515 9.79 9.20 23.38
N VAL A 516 10.91 8.70 22.86
CA VAL A 516 11.12 8.46 21.42
C VAL A 516 10.33 7.24 20.96
N THR A 517 10.37 6.14 21.72
CA THR A 517 9.65 4.91 21.34
C THR A 517 8.13 5.07 21.44
N ASN A 518 7.64 5.97 22.28
CA ASN A 518 6.22 6.28 22.44
C ASN A 518 5.71 7.39 21.51
N ASP A 519 6.60 8.10 20.82
CA ASP A 519 6.21 9.14 19.87
C ASP A 519 5.47 8.52 18.67
N PRO A 520 4.20 8.91 18.40
CA PRO A 520 3.41 8.35 17.32
C PRO A 520 4.00 8.60 15.93
N ASP A 521 4.60 9.79 15.73
CA ASP A 521 5.19 10.16 14.43
C ASP A 521 6.48 9.36 14.18
N VAL A 522 7.31 9.18 15.21
CA VAL A 522 8.49 8.31 15.11
C VAL A 522 8.07 6.89 14.76
N ARG A 523 7.11 6.30 15.48
CA ARG A 523 6.62 4.94 15.19
C ARG A 523 6.05 4.82 13.78
N LYS A 524 5.20 5.76 13.38
CA LYS A 524 4.61 5.77 12.03
C LYS A 524 5.69 5.77 10.96
N GLN A 525 6.65 6.69 11.04
CA GLN A 525 7.70 6.85 10.03
C GLN A 525 8.74 5.72 10.07
N MET A 526 9.04 5.16 11.23
CA MET A 526 9.91 3.97 11.34
C MET A 526 9.28 2.71 10.74
N CYS A 527 7.96 2.59 10.77
CA CYS A 527 7.22 1.45 10.23
C CYS A 527 6.80 1.64 8.77
N ALA A 528 7.01 2.83 8.18
CA ALA A 528 6.58 3.14 6.82
C ALA A 528 7.37 2.40 5.73
N PRO A 529 8.72 2.29 5.79
CA PRO A 529 9.48 1.58 4.77
C PRO A 529 9.20 0.08 4.77
N GLN A 530 9.02 -0.47 3.58
CA GLN A 530 8.80 -1.89 3.35
C GLN A 530 9.83 -2.46 2.39
N ARG A 531 10.41 -3.60 2.74
CA ARG A 531 11.32 -4.34 1.88
C ARG A 531 10.53 -5.21 0.91
N VAL A 532 10.74 -4.99 -0.36
CA VAL A 532 10.10 -5.73 -1.46
C VAL A 532 11.16 -6.42 -2.32
N VAL A 533 10.76 -7.44 -3.06
CA VAL A 533 11.59 -8.07 -4.09
C VAL A 533 11.03 -7.67 -5.44
N GLU A 534 11.77 -6.86 -6.18
CA GLU A 534 11.41 -6.44 -7.52
C GLU A 534 12.06 -7.35 -8.56
N LEU A 535 11.28 -7.77 -9.55
CA LEU A 535 11.80 -8.47 -10.74
C LEU A 535 12.36 -7.43 -11.72
N VAL A 536 13.69 -7.36 -11.82
CA VAL A 536 14.36 -6.52 -12.82
C VAL A 536 14.99 -7.43 -13.90
N GLY A 537 14.26 -7.65 -14.98
CA GLY A 537 14.62 -8.64 -16.00
C GLY A 537 14.47 -10.06 -15.45
N ASN A 538 15.53 -10.88 -15.55
CA ASN A 538 15.54 -12.26 -15.03
C ASN A 538 16.14 -12.39 -13.62
N ASN A 539 16.38 -11.30 -12.92
CA ASN A 539 17.01 -11.33 -11.58
C ASN A 539 16.10 -10.67 -10.54
N ASP A 540 15.93 -11.38 -9.43
CA ASP A 540 15.28 -10.83 -8.23
C ASP A 540 16.18 -9.77 -7.60
N ARG A 541 15.63 -8.57 -7.37
CA ARG A 541 16.31 -7.48 -6.70
C ARG A 541 15.53 -7.04 -5.48
N ALA A 542 16.19 -7.05 -4.34
CA ALA A 542 15.61 -6.47 -3.14
C ALA A 542 15.67 -4.94 -3.21
N ALA A 543 14.56 -4.31 -2.90
CA ALA A 543 14.42 -2.85 -2.80
C ALA A 543 13.58 -2.48 -1.56
N TRP A 544 13.67 -1.23 -1.13
CA TRP A 544 12.81 -0.68 -0.10
C TRP A 544 11.86 0.35 -0.72
N THR A 545 10.58 0.17 -0.52
CA THR A 545 9.52 1.12 -0.88
C THR A 545 9.09 1.90 0.36
N HIS A 546 8.55 3.09 0.15
CA HIS A 546 8.07 3.97 1.23
C HIS A 546 6.70 4.53 0.83
N PRO A 547 5.61 3.92 1.27
CA PRO A 547 4.26 4.37 0.92
C PRO A 547 3.84 5.67 1.61
N SER A 548 4.60 6.13 2.60
CA SER A 548 4.35 7.36 3.36
C SER A 548 5.66 7.99 3.83
N GLU A 549 5.58 9.09 4.59
CA GLU A 549 6.75 9.76 5.18
C GLU A 549 7.61 8.79 6.01
N ASP A 550 8.94 8.82 5.80
CA ASP A 550 9.90 7.91 6.43
C ASP A 550 11.18 8.64 6.92
N HIS A 551 11.07 9.93 7.17
CA HIS A 551 12.18 10.80 7.56
C HIS A 551 12.97 10.24 8.75
N TYR A 552 12.30 9.77 9.82
CA TYR A 552 12.99 9.20 10.98
C TYR A 552 13.73 7.91 10.67
N PHE A 553 13.24 7.11 9.73
CA PHE A 553 13.96 5.93 9.27
C PHE A 553 15.27 6.32 8.59
N HIS A 554 15.24 7.33 7.72
CA HIS A 554 16.43 7.84 7.05
C HIS A 554 17.44 8.49 8.03
N THR A 555 16.98 9.17 9.09
CA THR A 555 17.89 9.64 10.14
C THR A 555 18.65 8.48 10.80
N CYS A 556 18.02 7.30 10.95
CA CYS A 556 18.70 6.10 11.44
C CYS A 556 19.77 5.61 10.46
N VAL A 557 19.46 5.60 9.15
CA VAL A 557 20.45 5.25 8.11
C VAL A 557 21.67 6.15 8.22
N TYR A 558 21.48 7.47 8.22
CA TYR A 558 22.56 8.43 8.25
C TYR A 558 23.39 8.37 9.54
N ASP A 559 22.76 8.21 10.70
CA ASP A 559 23.45 8.07 11.98
C ASP A 559 24.27 6.77 12.07
N ILE A 560 23.75 5.66 11.55
CA ILE A 560 24.47 4.38 11.48
C ILE A 560 25.70 4.50 10.57
N ILE A 561 25.61 5.20 9.44
CA ILE A 561 26.74 5.47 8.55
C ILE A 561 27.74 6.40 9.24
N ALA A 562 27.28 7.50 9.88
CA ALA A 562 28.13 8.40 10.65
C ALA A 562 28.98 7.66 11.68
N GLY A 563 28.42 6.66 12.35
CA GLY A 563 29.13 5.80 13.31
C GLY A 563 30.20 4.88 12.70
N ARG A 564 30.23 4.71 11.37
CA ARG A 564 31.18 3.87 10.64
C ARG A 564 32.27 4.63 9.92
N LEU A 565 32.13 5.93 9.80
CA LEU A 565 33.14 6.76 9.13
C LEU A 565 34.48 6.75 9.89
N PRO A 566 35.63 6.92 9.20
CA PRO A 566 36.98 6.76 9.78
C PRO A 566 37.25 7.63 11.02
N TYR A 567 36.65 8.81 11.08
CA TYR A 567 36.87 9.78 12.18
C TYR A 567 36.29 9.31 13.53
N THR A 568 35.29 8.43 13.52
CA THR A 568 34.77 7.80 14.75
C THR A 568 35.69 6.72 15.29
N ARG A 569 36.58 6.16 14.45
CA ARG A 569 37.53 5.08 14.84
C ARG A 569 38.75 5.58 15.63
N MET A 570 39.16 6.85 15.46
CA MET A 570 40.32 7.38 16.17
C MET A 570 40.14 7.55 17.68
N ALA A 571 38.94 7.38 18.21
CA ALA A 571 38.61 7.51 19.63
C ALA A 571 38.70 6.19 20.43
N GLY A 572 39.54 5.21 20.01
CA GLY A 572 39.89 4.04 20.83
C GLY A 572 38.87 2.92 20.91
N VAL A 573 38.05 2.75 19.87
CA VAL A 573 37.09 1.63 19.80
C VAL A 573 37.73 0.48 19.03
N THR A 574 38.09 -0.59 19.74
CA THR A 574 38.40 -1.88 19.14
C THR A 574 37.11 -2.41 18.47
N GLN A 575 37.19 -2.70 17.19
CA GLN A 575 36.09 -3.25 16.39
C GLN A 575 35.59 -4.53 17.05
N LEU A 576 34.33 -4.55 17.50
CA LEU A 576 33.58 -5.80 17.47
C LEU A 576 33.48 -6.17 15.99
N ALA A 577 34.19 -7.23 15.62
CA ALA A 577 34.24 -7.76 14.26
C ALA A 577 32.82 -8.13 13.82
N LEU A 578 32.15 -7.19 13.17
CA LEU A 578 31.05 -7.51 12.28
C LEU A 578 31.72 -8.17 11.07
N GLY A 579 31.68 -9.51 11.07
CA GLY A 579 32.18 -10.31 9.96
C GLY A 579 31.68 -9.73 8.64
N LYS A 580 32.51 -9.86 7.60
CA LYS A 580 32.11 -9.56 6.23
C LYS A 580 30.71 -10.09 6.04
N THR A 581 29.74 -9.22 5.91
CA THR A 581 28.36 -9.60 5.63
C THR A 581 28.35 -10.21 4.23
N LYS A 582 28.54 -11.53 4.16
CA LYS A 582 28.08 -12.30 3.01
C LYS A 582 26.59 -11.98 2.90
N GLY A 583 26.15 -11.62 1.70
CA GLY A 583 24.82 -11.12 1.41
C GLY A 583 23.74 -11.74 2.30
N TRP A 584 22.95 -10.89 2.93
CA TRP A 584 21.84 -11.30 3.77
C TRP A 584 20.84 -12.07 2.90
N ASN A 585 20.58 -13.31 3.27
CA ASN A 585 19.46 -14.08 2.74
C ASN A 585 18.34 -14.01 3.75
N PRO A 586 17.16 -13.49 3.39
CA PRO A 586 16.01 -13.53 4.28
C PRO A 586 15.72 -14.99 4.66
N PRO A 587 15.16 -15.25 5.86
CA PRO A 587 14.78 -16.61 6.24
C PRO A 587 13.80 -17.16 5.19
N GLY A 588 14.23 -18.21 4.45
CA GLY A 588 13.42 -18.85 3.40
C GLY A 588 14.04 -18.85 1.99
N ILE A 589 15.12 -18.10 1.70
CA ILE A 589 15.78 -18.15 0.38
C ILE A 589 17.10 -18.91 0.52
N VAL A 590 17.10 -20.17 0.10
CA VAL A 590 18.33 -20.98 -0.05
C VAL A 590 18.86 -20.75 -1.47
N PRO A 591 20.09 -20.21 -1.67
CA PRO A 591 20.64 -20.06 -3.01
C PRO A 591 20.88 -21.45 -3.61
N GLN A 592 20.28 -21.74 -4.75
CA GLN A 592 20.63 -22.91 -5.54
C GLN A 592 22.08 -22.80 -6.01
N ARG A 593 22.96 -23.67 -5.51
CA ARG A 593 24.28 -23.91 -6.10
C ARG A 593 24.07 -24.46 -7.51
N ARG A 594 24.38 -23.68 -8.53
CA ARG A 594 24.57 -24.21 -9.89
C ARG A 594 25.75 -25.15 -9.86
N GLY A 595 25.50 -26.45 -9.97
CA GLY A 595 26.48 -27.45 -10.23
C GLY A 595 27.05 -27.27 -11.64
N GLY A 596 28.27 -26.76 -11.73
CA GLY A 596 29.05 -26.77 -12.98
C GLY A 596 29.53 -28.17 -13.28
N GLY A 597 28.76 -28.96 -14.02
CA GLY A 597 29.23 -30.21 -14.63
C GLY A 597 30.03 -29.88 -15.88
N ARG A 598 31.34 -29.96 -15.83
CA ARG A 598 32.16 -30.13 -17.03
C ARG A 598 31.90 -31.53 -17.58
N ILE A 599 31.35 -31.59 -18.78
CA ILE A 599 31.36 -32.81 -19.60
C ILE A 599 32.66 -32.80 -20.42
N ARG A 600 33.43 -33.88 -20.27
CA ARG A 600 34.46 -34.26 -21.24
C ARG A 600 33.84 -34.85 -22.48
#